data_51824a22ba7931088b53997515628c84
#
_entry.id   51824a22ba7931088b53997515628c84
#
_cell.length_a   1.000
_cell.length_b   1.000
_cell.length_c   1.000
_cell.angle_alpha   90.00
_cell.angle_beta   90.00
_cell.angle_gamma   90.00
#
_symmetry.space_group_name_H-M   'P 1'
#
loop_
_entity.id
_entity.type
_entity.pdbx_description
1 polymer ?
#
loop_
_entity_poly.entity_id
_entity_poly.type
_entity_poly.pdbx_seq_one_letter_code
_entity_poly.pdbx_strand_id
1 'polypeptide(L)'
;MAYVRKHPINNRLLIIQEAARMFVEDGYTKSSISKIAQNLNVSLGNITFYFKTKEHLLAVLLDEMFHYQQKMMEEYTEEGKSSLLAYCLELTAMTAVCEASEVARDFYASTYASALTLERIRANDLPKVREIFAQFQPDWTDEQWIATENIVSGIEYATIMTREENTPLPLQIEKTLDTILYLFGVPKELREMKIAKVLNMDYRAVGDRLLKEFPKYVEKINAEKVEEYIRKNNPTQ
;
A
#
# COMPACT_ATOMS: atom_id res chain seq x y z
N MET A 1 11.22 -9.14 -29.15
CA MET A 1 10.27 -8.10 -28.66
C MET A 1 8.88 -8.10 -29.33
N ALA A 2 8.68 -8.60 -30.54
CA ALA A 2 7.38 -8.58 -31.25
C ALA A 2 6.36 -9.63 -30.77
N TYR A 3 6.79 -10.72 -30.15
CA TYR A 3 5.91 -11.83 -29.72
C TYR A 3 5.16 -11.55 -28.42
N VAL A 4 5.74 -10.76 -27.51
CA VAL A 4 5.17 -10.42 -26.20
C VAL A 4 3.92 -9.53 -26.29
N ARG A 5 3.79 -8.71 -27.36
CA ARG A 5 2.66 -7.76 -27.53
C ARG A 5 1.33 -8.38 -28.00
N LYS A 6 1.31 -9.64 -28.42
CA LYS A 6 0.08 -10.26 -29.02
C LYS A 6 -0.81 -11.04 -28.07
N HIS A 7 -0.42 -11.20 -26.79
CA HIS A 7 -1.21 -11.98 -25.83
C HIS A 7 -2.06 -11.07 -24.93
N PRO A 8 -3.38 -11.31 -24.76
CA PRO A 8 -4.25 -10.47 -23.94
C PRO A 8 -3.74 -10.25 -22.50
N ILE A 9 -3.17 -11.30 -21.89
CA ILE A 9 -2.60 -11.20 -20.54
C ILE A 9 -1.46 -10.17 -20.47
N ASN A 10 -0.63 -10.07 -21.51
CA ASN A 10 0.48 -9.12 -21.56
C ASN A 10 0.02 -7.67 -21.61
N ASN A 11 -1.04 -7.36 -22.35
CA ASN A 11 -1.56 -6.00 -22.41
C ASN A 11 -2.07 -5.52 -21.03
N ARG A 12 -2.81 -6.38 -20.33
CA ARG A 12 -3.29 -6.06 -18.98
C ARG A 12 -2.13 -5.78 -18.02
N LEU A 13 -1.10 -6.62 -18.03
CA LEU A 13 0.08 -6.49 -17.15
C LEU A 13 0.91 -5.25 -17.50
N LEU A 14 1.09 -4.94 -18.80
CA LEU A 14 1.78 -3.72 -19.25
C LEU A 14 1.04 -2.45 -18.81
N ILE A 15 -0.30 -2.46 -18.84
CA ILE A 15 -1.11 -1.33 -18.34
C ILE A 15 -0.91 -1.13 -16.84
N ILE A 16 -0.90 -2.21 -16.04
CA ILE A 16 -0.65 -2.16 -14.60
C ILE A 16 0.76 -1.61 -14.32
N GLN A 17 1.76 -2.08 -15.03
CA GLN A 17 3.15 -1.65 -14.87
C GLN A 17 3.33 -0.16 -15.19
N GLU A 18 2.78 0.31 -16.32
CA GLU A 18 2.85 1.73 -16.70
C GLU A 18 2.06 2.61 -15.72
N ALA A 19 0.89 2.14 -15.24
CA ALA A 19 0.13 2.85 -14.22
C ALA A 19 0.91 2.94 -12.89
N ALA A 20 1.58 1.87 -12.45
CA ALA A 20 2.42 1.88 -11.25
C ALA A 20 3.51 2.95 -11.36
N ARG A 21 4.22 2.98 -12.50
CA ARG A 21 5.26 3.98 -12.76
C ARG A 21 4.69 5.40 -12.71
N MET A 22 3.62 5.67 -13.46
CA MET A 22 3.04 7.02 -13.56
C MET A 22 2.46 7.51 -12.23
N PHE A 23 1.78 6.63 -11.46
CA PHE A 23 1.15 7.04 -10.21
C PHE A 23 2.18 7.36 -9.12
N VAL A 24 3.34 6.70 -9.16
CA VAL A 24 4.43 6.89 -8.20
C VAL A 24 5.40 8.01 -8.61
N GLU A 25 5.64 8.20 -9.92
CA GLU A 25 6.57 9.22 -10.42
C GLU A 25 5.90 10.57 -10.69
N ASP A 26 4.73 10.56 -11.34
CA ASP A 26 4.00 11.78 -11.76
C ASP A 26 2.92 12.20 -10.73
N GLY A 27 2.46 11.27 -9.91
CA GLY A 27 1.30 11.38 -9.02
C GLY A 27 0.02 10.82 -9.65
N TYR A 28 -0.86 10.30 -8.79
CA TYR A 28 -2.15 9.77 -9.24
C TYR A 28 -3.01 10.85 -9.89
N THR A 29 -3.19 11.99 -9.25
CA THR A 29 -4.07 13.08 -9.74
C THR A 29 -3.64 13.58 -11.13
N LYS A 30 -2.34 13.71 -11.39
CA LYS A 30 -1.79 14.16 -12.67
C LYS A 30 -1.78 13.08 -13.75
N SER A 31 -1.98 11.83 -13.40
CA SER A 31 -2.02 10.71 -14.33
C SER A 31 -3.41 10.53 -14.95
N SER A 32 -3.47 10.03 -16.19
CA SER A 32 -4.73 9.72 -16.87
C SER A 32 -4.64 8.43 -17.67
N ILE A 33 -5.79 7.75 -17.85
CA ILE A 33 -5.90 6.56 -18.71
C ILE A 33 -5.44 6.86 -20.13
N SER A 34 -5.74 8.06 -20.64
CA SER A 34 -5.33 8.49 -21.99
C SER A 34 -3.82 8.62 -22.11
N LYS A 35 -3.13 9.13 -21.07
CA LYS A 35 -1.66 9.23 -21.05
C LYS A 35 -1.00 7.85 -20.96
N ILE A 36 -1.58 6.94 -20.19
CA ILE A 36 -1.13 5.54 -20.14
C ILE A 36 -1.26 4.88 -21.53
N ALA A 37 -2.40 5.08 -22.21
CA ALA A 37 -2.62 4.57 -23.55
C ALA A 37 -1.59 5.10 -24.56
N GLN A 38 -1.30 6.39 -24.49
CA GLN A 38 -0.29 7.05 -25.32
C GLN A 38 1.12 6.48 -25.07
N ASN A 39 1.53 6.36 -23.82
CA ASN A 39 2.85 5.83 -23.47
C ASN A 39 3.05 4.39 -23.95
N LEU A 40 2.00 3.57 -23.87
CA LEU A 40 2.02 2.17 -24.33
C LEU A 40 1.77 2.01 -25.83
N ASN A 41 1.46 3.10 -26.54
CA ASN A 41 1.06 3.07 -27.96
C ASN A 41 -0.10 2.09 -28.22
N VAL A 42 -1.13 2.15 -27.38
CA VAL A 42 -2.38 1.38 -27.52
C VAL A 42 -3.59 2.32 -27.58
N SER A 43 -4.73 1.82 -28.08
CA SER A 43 -5.96 2.61 -28.06
C SER A 43 -6.53 2.76 -26.65
N LEU A 44 -7.24 3.85 -26.38
CA LEU A 44 -7.97 4.04 -25.12
C LEU A 44 -8.96 2.89 -24.87
N GLY A 45 -9.62 2.38 -25.94
CA GLY A 45 -10.52 1.23 -25.85
C GLY A 45 -9.82 -0.05 -25.39
N ASN A 46 -8.53 -0.22 -25.69
CA ASN A 46 -7.75 -1.35 -25.18
C ASN A 46 -7.59 -1.27 -23.66
N ILE A 47 -7.34 -0.09 -23.10
CA ILE A 47 -7.24 0.08 -21.65
C ILE A 47 -8.60 -0.10 -20.97
N THR A 48 -9.65 0.57 -21.49
CA THR A 48 -10.98 0.52 -20.88
C THR A 48 -11.65 -0.87 -20.96
N PHE A 49 -11.16 -1.73 -21.85
CA PHE A 49 -11.53 -3.15 -21.87
C PHE A 49 -11.11 -3.87 -20.58
N TYR A 50 -9.91 -3.60 -20.07
CA TYR A 50 -9.40 -4.22 -18.83
C TYR A 50 -9.76 -3.43 -17.57
N PHE A 51 -9.74 -2.10 -17.68
CA PHE A 51 -9.92 -1.18 -16.54
C PHE A 51 -10.86 -0.06 -16.95
N LYS A 52 -12.09 -0.12 -16.49
CA LYS A 52 -13.15 0.83 -16.84
C LYS A 52 -12.82 2.27 -16.44
N THR A 53 -12.13 2.44 -15.30
CA THR A 53 -11.75 3.76 -14.77
C THR A 53 -10.33 3.72 -14.19
N LYS A 54 -9.80 4.91 -13.89
CA LYS A 54 -8.49 5.06 -13.23
C LYS A 54 -8.50 4.46 -11.81
N GLU A 55 -9.65 4.52 -11.13
CA GLU A 55 -9.84 3.94 -9.79
C GLU A 55 -9.71 2.41 -9.80
N HIS A 56 -10.14 1.73 -10.88
CA HIS A 56 -9.93 0.28 -11.02
C HIS A 56 -8.45 -0.08 -11.16
N LEU A 57 -7.67 0.77 -11.84
CA LEU A 57 -6.21 0.61 -11.90
C LEU A 57 -5.58 0.85 -10.53
N LEU A 58 -6.00 1.90 -9.82
CA LEU A 58 -5.52 2.21 -8.49
C LEU A 58 -5.81 1.06 -7.51
N ALA A 59 -7.02 0.48 -7.56
CA ALA A 59 -7.39 -0.65 -6.70
C ALA A 59 -6.49 -1.87 -6.93
N VAL A 60 -6.17 -2.20 -8.19
CA VAL A 60 -5.24 -3.32 -8.48
C VAL A 60 -3.82 -3.01 -7.99
N LEU A 61 -3.36 -1.78 -8.16
CA LEU A 61 -2.04 -1.38 -7.66
C LEU A 61 -1.97 -1.35 -6.15
N LEU A 62 -3.08 -1.03 -5.48
CA LEU A 62 -3.18 -1.07 -4.03
C LEU A 62 -3.03 -2.52 -3.50
N ASP A 63 -3.68 -3.50 -4.15
CA ASP A 63 -3.50 -4.92 -3.81
C ASP A 63 -2.01 -5.35 -3.94
N GLU A 64 -1.33 -4.93 -5.01
CA GLU A 64 0.11 -5.22 -5.19
C GLU A 64 0.98 -4.45 -4.16
N MET A 65 0.58 -3.24 -3.76
CA MET A 65 1.26 -2.45 -2.73
C MET A 65 1.19 -3.16 -1.37
N PHE A 66 0.04 -3.71 -0.97
CA PHE A 66 -0.10 -4.46 0.27
C PHE A 66 0.85 -5.66 0.33
N HIS A 67 0.93 -6.44 -0.75
CA HIS A 67 1.87 -7.57 -0.82
C HIS A 67 3.33 -7.10 -0.73
N TYR A 68 3.65 -5.98 -1.37
CA TYR A 68 4.99 -5.41 -1.33
C TYR A 68 5.36 -4.90 0.07
N GLN A 69 4.43 -4.19 0.74
CA GLN A 69 4.60 -3.72 2.11
C GLN A 69 4.83 -4.87 3.08
N GLN A 70 4.01 -5.93 3.01
CA GLN A 70 4.21 -7.12 3.85
C GLN A 70 5.60 -7.72 3.68
N LYS A 71 6.05 -7.86 2.43
CA LYS A 71 7.39 -8.38 2.14
C LYS A 71 8.49 -7.49 2.71
N MET A 72 8.36 -6.19 2.58
CA MET A 72 9.32 -5.24 3.16
C MET A 72 9.33 -5.33 4.69
N MET A 73 8.18 -5.44 5.34
CA MET A 73 8.13 -5.57 6.79
C MET A 73 8.83 -6.85 7.29
N GLU A 74 8.77 -7.95 6.53
CA GLU A 74 9.55 -9.17 6.82
C GLU A 74 11.07 -8.92 6.76
N GLU A 75 11.54 -8.09 5.81
CA GLU A 75 12.96 -7.75 5.67
C GLU A 75 13.48 -6.84 6.80
N TYR A 76 12.63 -5.93 7.31
CA TYR A 76 13.04 -4.91 8.27
C TYR A 76 12.76 -5.26 9.74
N THR A 77 11.93 -6.27 10.01
CA THR A 77 11.58 -6.63 11.38
C THR A 77 11.93 -8.09 11.69
N GLU A 78 12.76 -8.31 12.71
CA GLU A 78 13.08 -9.65 13.21
C GLU A 78 11.86 -10.34 13.84
N GLU A 79 10.83 -9.59 14.19
CA GLU A 79 9.60 -10.07 14.83
C GLU A 79 8.59 -10.67 13.84
N GLY A 80 8.85 -10.58 12.52
CA GLY A 80 7.97 -11.03 11.44
C GLY A 80 6.95 -10.00 10.99
N LYS A 81 6.32 -10.26 9.85
CA LYS A 81 5.40 -9.33 9.16
C LYS A 81 4.10 -9.03 9.91
N SER A 82 3.62 -9.96 10.71
CA SER A 82 2.39 -9.85 11.52
C SER A 82 2.70 -9.45 12.96
N SER A 83 3.80 -8.72 13.19
CA SER A 83 4.15 -8.25 14.52
C SER A 83 3.67 -6.83 14.79
N LEU A 84 3.53 -6.48 16.06
CA LEU A 84 3.21 -5.12 16.48
C LEU A 84 4.25 -4.10 15.99
N LEU A 85 5.53 -4.50 15.95
CA LEU A 85 6.60 -3.65 15.44
C LEU A 85 6.48 -3.42 13.92
N ALA A 86 6.14 -4.47 13.16
CA ALA A 86 5.92 -4.36 11.72
C ALA A 86 4.77 -3.40 11.40
N TYR A 87 3.65 -3.50 12.11
CA TYR A 87 2.52 -2.57 12.01
C TYR A 87 2.94 -1.12 12.27
N CYS A 88 3.67 -0.87 13.38
CA CYS A 88 4.17 0.45 13.69
C CYS A 88 5.12 0.99 12.61
N LEU A 89 6.05 0.16 12.11
CA LEU A 89 7.02 0.57 11.10
C LEU A 89 6.34 0.91 9.76
N GLU A 90 5.37 0.10 9.34
CA GLU A 90 4.63 0.33 8.09
C GLU A 90 3.92 1.69 8.09
N LEU A 91 3.14 1.98 9.15
CA LEU A 91 2.44 3.26 9.27
C LEU A 91 3.42 4.44 9.40
N THR A 92 4.52 4.25 10.14
CA THR A 92 5.56 5.28 10.29
C THR A 92 6.25 5.59 8.97
N ALA A 93 6.63 4.56 8.21
CA ALA A 93 7.28 4.71 6.90
C ALA A 93 6.34 5.39 5.89
N MET A 94 5.07 5.01 5.86
CA MET A 94 4.04 5.62 5.02
C MET A 94 3.85 7.11 5.38
N THR A 95 3.74 7.43 6.66
CA THR A 95 3.62 8.84 7.13
C THR A 95 4.85 9.66 6.74
N ALA A 96 6.04 9.11 6.92
CA ALA A 96 7.29 9.80 6.61
C ALA A 96 7.47 10.08 5.11
N VAL A 97 7.13 9.13 4.24
CA VAL A 97 7.22 9.35 2.79
C VAL A 97 6.17 10.34 2.29
N CYS A 98 4.98 10.35 2.90
CA CYS A 98 3.93 11.32 2.58
C CYS A 98 4.27 12.74 3.08
N GLU A 99 4.99 12.86 4.19
CA GLU A 99 5.51 14.15 4.67
C GLU A 99 6.57 14.70 3.72
N ALA A 100 7.47 13.86 3.23
CA ALA A 100 8.59 14.25 2.38
C ALA A 100 8.21 14.48 0.91
N SER A 101 7.13 13.86 0.41
CA SER A 101 6.78 13.84 -1.02
C SER A 101 5.29 14.12 -1.26
N GLU A 102 5.01 15.20 -2.01
CA GLU A 102 3.65 15.49 -2.47
C GLU A 102 3.09 14.41 -3.39
N VAL A 103 3.93 13.78 -4.20
CA VAL A 103 3.54 12.69 -5.09
C VAL A 103 3.14 11.45 -4.28
N ALA A 104 3.92 11.11 -3.24
CA ALA A 104 3.59 10.03 -2.32
C ALA A 104 2.25 10.30 -1.63
N ARG A 105 2.07 11.50 -1.10
CA ARG A 105 0.83 11.91 -0.45
C ARG A 105 -0.36 11.86 -1.39
N ASP A 106 -0.24 12.35 -2.63
CA ASP A 106 -1.28 12.27 -3.66
C ASP A 106 -1.66 10.82 -3.96
N PHE A 107 -0.67 9.92 -4.08
CA PHE A 107 -0.91 8.50 -4.28
C PHE A 107 -1.68 7.88 -3.11
N TYR A 108 -1.15 7.96 -1.89
CA TYR A 108 -1.79 7.37 -0.71
C TYR A 108 -3.15 8.02 -0.38
N ALA A 109 -3.26 9.35 -0.42
CA ALA A 109 -4.53 10.04 -0.18
C ALA A 109 -5.62 9.61 -1.17
N SER A 110 -5.25 9.38 -2.44
CA SER A 110 -6.17 8.90 -3.46
C SER A 110 -6.71 7.50 -3.19
N THR A 111 -5.96 6.66 -2.45
CA THR A 111 -6.45 5.32 -2.05
C THR A 111 -7.55 5.39 -1.00
N TYR A 112 -7.59 6.40 -0.16
CA TYR A 112 -8.66 6.63 0.82
C TYR A 112 -9.85 7.41 0.26
N ALA A 113 -9.71 8.04 -0.92
CA ALA A 113 -10.71 8.97 -1.46
C ALA A 113 -11.85 8.28 -2.22
N SER A 114 -11.73 7.01 -2.60
CA SER A 114 -12.78 6.29 -3.34
C SER A 114 -13.34 5.10 -2.54
N ALA A 115 -14.65 4.86 -2.68
CA ALA A 115 -15.30 3.72 -2.04
C ALA A 115 -14.65 2.37 -2.44
N LEU A 116 -14.24 2.23 -3.71
CA LEU A 116 -13.63 1.02 -4.23
C LEU A 116 -12.28 0.70 -3.54
N THR A 117 -11.42 1.70 -3.42
CA THR A 117 -10.10 1.50 -2.80
C THR A 117 -10.20 1.40 -1.29
N LEU A 118 -11.11 2.14 -0.65
CA LEU A 118 -11.35 2.05 0.77
C LEU A 118 -11.89 0.66 1.19
N GLU A 119 -12.74 0.04 0.36
CA GLU A 119 -13.16 -1.35 0.56
C GLU A 119 -11.96 -2.33 0.52
N ARG A 120 -10.99 -2.10 -0.40
CA ARG A 120 -9.76 -2.91 -0.48
C ARG A 120 -8.87 -2.74 0.73
N ILE A 121 -8.69 -1.50 1.21
CA ILE A 121 -7.94 -1.22 2.45
C ILE A 121 -8.56 -2.02 3.60
N ARG A 122 -9.85 -1.89 3.84
CA ARG A 122 -10.55 -2.60 4.93
C ARG A 122 -10.47 -4.12 4.80
N ALA A 123 -10.62 -4.65 3.58
CA ALA A 123 -10.50 -6.09 3.33
C ALA A 123 -9.09 -6.63 3.59
N ASN A 124 -8.05 -5.82 3.37
CA ASN A 124 -6.67 -6.17 3.68
C ASN A 124 -6.36 -6.03 5.17
N ASP A 125 -6.78 -4.92 5.78
CA ASP A 125 -6.32 -4.54 7.13
C ASP A 125 -7.08 -5.27 8.22
N LEU A 126 -8.38 -5.54 8.06
CA LEU A 126 -9.17 -6.22 9.08
C LEU A 126 -8.61 -7.59 9.51
N PRO A 127 -8.22 -8.52 8.60
CA PRO A 127 -7.56 -9.76 8.99
C PRO A 127 -6.21 -9.53 9.68
N LYS A 128 -5.43 -8.57 9.19
CA LYS A 128 -4.11 -8.22 9.71
C LYS A 128 -4.19 -7.67 11.14
N VAL A 129 -5.08 -6.72 11.41
CA VAL A 129 -5.24 -6.15 12.74
C VAL A 129 -5.78 -7.20 13.73
N ARG A 130 -6.66 -8.11 13.31
CA ARG A 130 -7.10 -9.24 14.14
C ARG A 130 -5.92 -10.15 14.51
N GLU A 131 -5.10 -10.54 13.55
CA GLU A 131 -3.94 -11.39 13.81
C GLU A 131 -2.98 -10.75 14.83
N ILE A 132 -2.72 -9.44 14.70
CA ILE A 132 -1.78 -8.72 15.57
C ILE A 132 -2.35 -8.45 16.95
N PHE A 133 -3.63 -8.03 17.04
CA PHE A 133 -4.21 -7.44 18.24
C PHE A 133 -5.19 -8.34 19.00
N ALA A 134 -5.56 -9.53 18.49
CA ALA A 134 -6.52 -10.43 19.17
C ALA A 134 -6.12 -10.79 20.60
N GLN A 135 -4.80 -10.88 20.90
CA GLN A 135 -4.30 -11.14 22.23
C GLN A 135 -4.65 -10.05 23.26
N PHE A 136 -4.90 -8.82 22.80
CA PHE A 136 -5.27 -7.69 23.66
C PHE A 136 -6.78 -7.48 23.73
N GLN A 137 -7.55 -8.06 22.81
CA GLN A 137 -8.99 -7.94 22.69
C GLN A 137 -9.64 -9.30 22.40
N PRO A 138 -9.48 -10.30 23.31
CA PRO A 138 -9.93 -11.67 23.05
C PRO A 138 -11.45 -11.82 22.92
N ASP A 139 -12.21 -10.90 23.51
CA ASP A 139 -13.67 -10.97 23.57
C ASP A 139 -14.38 -10.06 22.54
N TRP A 140 -13.63 -9.41 21.66
CA TRP A 140 -14.25 -8.53 20.66
C TRP A 140 -15.07 -9.30 19.63
N THR A 141 -16.28 -8.77 19.36
CA THR A 141 -17.13 -9.26 18.25
C THR A 141 -16.63 -8.75 16.91
N ASP A 142 -17.13 -9.32 15.81
CA ASP A 142 -16.81 -8.89 14.45
C ASP A 142 -17.17 -7.40 14.23
N GLU A 143 -18.29 -6.94 14.79
CA GLU A 143 -18.73 -5.55 14.69
C GLU A 143 -17.77 -4.60 15.40
N GLN A 144 -17.21 -4.99 16.55
CA GLN A 144 -16.22 -4.18 17.26
C GLN A 144 -14.92 -4.06 16.48
N TRP A 145 -14.43 -5.15 15.86
CA TRP A 145 -13.28 -5.11 14.97
C TRP A 145 -13.50 -4.19 13.79
N ILE A 146 -14.65 -4.32 13.09
CA ILE A 146 -14.99 -3.49 11.92
C ILE A 146 -15.13 -2.01 12.32
N ALA A 147 -15.82 -1.73 13.43
CA ALA A 147 -16.01 -0.35 13.89
C ALA A 147 -14.68 0.32 14.25
N THR A 148 -13.79 -0.39 14.96
CA THR A 148 -12.48 0.14 15.34
C THR A 148 -11.60 0.36 14.12
N GLU A 149 -11.55 -0.59 13.17
CA GLU A 149 -10.79 -0.47 11.94
C GLU A 149 -11.25 0.73 11.09
N ASN A 150 -12.56 0.97 11.02
CA ASN A 150 -13.08 2.16 10.32
C ASN A 150 -12.61 3.47 10.96
N ILE A 151 -12.44 3.52 12.29
CA ILE A 151 -11.89 4.69 12.99
C ILE A 151 -10.39 4.82 12.70
N VAL A 152 -9.66 3.71 12.75
CA VAL A 152 -8.22 3.67 12.51
C VAL A 152 -7.90 4.13 11.09
N SER A 153 -8.62 3.65 10.07
CA SER A 153 -8.47 4.14 8.69
C SER A 153 -8.67 5.65 8.57
N GLY A 154 -9.59 6.23 9.38
CA GLY A 154 -9.78 7.68 9.46
C GLY A 154 -8.60 8.41 10.09
N ILE A 155 -7.98 7.84 11.14
CA ILE A 155 -6.78 8.38 11.78
C ILE A 155 -5.59 8.35 10.80
N GLU A 156 -5.40 7.24 10.09
CA GLU A 156 -4.36 7.07 9.08
C GLU A 156 -4.50 8.10 7.96
N TYR A 157 -5.71 8.25 7.41
CA TYR A 157 -6.00 9.27 6.41
C TYR A 157 -5.69 10.68 6.90
N ALA A 158 -6.16 11.05 8.10
CA ALA A 158 -5.89 12.36 8.68
C ALA A 158 -4.38 12.59 8.86
N THR A 159 -3.64 11.57 9.31
CA THR A 159 -2.19 11.64 9.52
C THR A 159 -1.44 11.87 8.20
N ILE A 160 -1.84 11.19 7.11
CA ILE A 160 -1.25 11.34 5.78
C ILE A 160 -1.55 12.73 5.20
N MET A 161 -2.78 13.23 5.37
CA MET A 161 -3.25 14.49 4.78
C MET A 161 -2.76 15.73 5.53
N THR A 162 -2.51 15.61 6.83
CA THR A 162 -2.12 16.76 7.64
C THR A 162 -0.62 17.00 7.52
N ARG A 163 -0.26 18.19 7.00
CA ARG A 163 1.10 18.72 7.03
C ARG A 163 1.08 19.99 7.82
N GLU A 164 1.48 19.89 9.06
CA GLU A 164 1.61 21.02 9.97
C GLU A 164 3.09 21.43 10.04
N GLU A 165 3.43 22.61 9.52
CA GLU A 165 4.80 23.12 9.50
C GLU A 165 5.44 23.19 10.90
N ASN A 166 4.62 23.34 11.93
CA ASN A 166 5.05 23.50 13.32
C ASN A 166 5.00 22.21 14.14
N THR A 167 4.56 21.08 13.57
CA THR A 167 4.51 19.80 14.28
C THR A 167 5.63 18.89 13.80
N PRO A 168 6.63 18.59 14.64
CA PRO A 168 7.70 17.66 14.25
C PRO A 168 7.14 16.28 13.91
N LEU A 169 7.58 15.70 12.78
CA LEU A 169 7.15 14.38 12.32
C LEU A 169 7.24 13.28 13.41
N PRO A 170 8.32 13.18 14.21
CA PRO A 170 8.37 12.18 15.29
C PRO A 170 7.24 12.30 16.30
N LEU A 171 6.82 13.54 16.64
CA LEU A 171 5.70 13.78 17.55
C LEU A 171 4.37 13.37 16.91
N GLN A 172 4.17 13.68 15.63
CA GLN A 172 2.97 13.24 14.90
C GLN A 172 2.87 11.73 14.86
N ILE A 173 3.96 11.04 14.53
CA ILE A 173 4.05 9.58 14.52
C ILE A 173 3.73 9.01 15.91
N GLU A 174 4.39 9.53 16.97
CA GLU A 174 4.16 9.10 18.33
C GLU A 174 2.67 9.18 18.71
N LYS A 175 2.02 10.32 18.48
CA LYS A 175 0.61 10.51 18.82
C LYS A 175 -0.33 9.64 18.01
N THR A 176 -0.06 9.47 16.72
CA THR A 176 -0.83 8.58 15.85
C THR A 176 -0.75 7.14 16.31
N LEU A 177 0.48 6.62 16.50
CA LEU A 177 0.68 5.25 16.93
C LEU A 177 0.13 5.00 18.34
N ASP A 178 0.37 5.90 19.30
CA ASP A 178 -0.14 5.73 20.66
C ASP A 178 -1.68 5.66 20.68
N THR A 179 -2.35 6.51 19.87
CA THR A 179 -3.81 6.52 19.75
C THR A 179 -4.33 5.21 19.13
N ILE A 180 -3.76 4.77 18.02
CA ILE A 180 -4.18 3.53 17.33
C ILE A 180 -3.97 2.32 18.23
N LEU A 181 -2.78 2.19 18.81
CA LEU A 181 -2.46 1.07 19.69
C LEU A 181 -3.32 1.07 20.97
N TYR A 182 -3.69 2.25 21.48
CA TYR A 182 -4.64 2.38 22.58
C TYR A 182 -6.04 1.87 22.20
N LEU A 183 -6.53 2.24 21.01
CA LEU A 183 -7.82 1.76 20.52
C LEU A 183 -7.89 0.24 20.43
N PHE A 184 -6.79 -0.42 20.05
CA PHE A 184 -6.66 -1.88 20.04
C PHE A 184 -6.31 -2.49 21.40
N GLY A 185 -6.29 -1.71 22.48
CA GLY A 185 -6.10 -2.21 23.85
C GLY A 185 -4.67 -2.63 24.20
N VAL A 186 -3.67 -2.19 23.44
CA VAL A 186 -2.26 -2.48 23.76
C VAL A 186 -1.86 -1.79 25.06
N PRO A 187 -1.26 -2.49 26.05
CA PRO A 187 -0.81 -1.90 27.30
C PRO A 187 0.17 -0.72 27.10
N LYS A 188 0.08 0.28 27.98
CA LYS A 188 0.85 1.54 27.85
C LYS A 188 2.35 1.31 27.71
N GLU A 189 2.93 0.49 28.58
CA GLU A 189 4.36 0.22 28.58
C GLU A 189 4.83 -0.43 27.26
N LEU A 190 3.99 -1.30 26.70
CA LEU A 190 4.28 -1.95 25.43
C LEU A 190 4.15 -0.97 24.25
N ARG A 191 3.16 -0.06 24.27
CA ARG A 191 3.02 1.01 23.27
C ARG A 191 4.27 1.89 23.27
N GLU A 192 4.65 2.43 24.43
CA GLU A 192 5.81 3.31 24.59
C GLU A 192 7.10 2.62 24.10
N MET A 193 7.31 1.35 24.44
CA MET A 193 8.46 0.58 24.00
C MET A 193 8.50 0.40 22.47
N LYS A 194 7.37 0.04 21.84
CA LYS A 194 7.32 -0.20 20.39
C LYS A 194 7.43 1.10 19.61
N ILE A 195 6.82 2.18 20.07
CA ILE A 195 6.94 3.51 19.49
C ILE A 195 8.38 4.02 19.56
N ALA A 196 9.01 3.92 20.73
CA ALA A 196 10.41 4.30 20.89
C ALA A 196 11.33 3.47 19.96
N LYS A 197 11.07 2.15 19.83
CA LYS A 197 11.85 1.28 18.93
C LYS A 197 11.71 1.73 17.48
N VAL A 198 10.49 1.96 16.98
CA VAL A 198 10.27 2.36 15.57
C VAL A 198 10.83 3.74 15.28
N LEU A 199 10.72 4.70 16.21
CA LEU A 199 11.30 6.04 16.04
C LEU A 199 12.84 6.05 15.99
N ASN A 200 13.51 5.02 16.52
CA ASN A 200 14.96 4.82 16.40
C ASN A 200 15.36 4.05 15.14
N MET A 201 14.42 3.53 14.34
CA MET A 201 14.72 2.90 13.05
C MET A 201 14.85 3.95 11.95
N ASP A 202 15.49 3.61 10.84
CA ASP A 202 15.54 4.46 9.65
C ASP A 202 14.24 4.35 8.82
N TYR A 203 13.12 4.73 9.45
CA TYR A 203 11.79 4.68 8.84
C TYR A 203 11.65 5.57 7.60
N ARG A 204 12.48 6.64 7.48
CA ARG A 204 12.50 7.48 6.28
C ARG A 204 13.08 6.73 5.09
N ALA A 205 14.18 6.01 5.27
CA ALA A 205 14.74 5.15 4.21
C ALA A 205 13.79 4.02 3.84
N VAL A 206 13.07 3.44 4.80
CA VAL A 206 12.04 2.43 4.55
C VAL A 206 10.91 3.00 3.68
N GLY A 207 10.37 4.18 4.03
CA GLY A 207 9.32 4.85 3.25
C GLY A 207 9.76 5.23 1.84
N ASP A 208 10.97 5.77 1.71
CA ASP A 208 11.57 6.10 0.41
C ASP A 208 11.73 4.87 -0.48
N ARG A 209 12.24 3.78 0.08
CA ARG A 209 12.43 2.51 -0.62
C ARG A 209 11.08 1.95 -1.08
N LEU A 210 10.08 1.97 -0.20
CA LEU A 210 8.73 1.46 -0.46
C LEU A 210 8.13 2.11 -1.71
N LEU A 211 8.25 3.42 -1.85
CA LEU A 211 7.71 4.12 -3.03
C LEU A 211 8.59 3.92 -4.27
N LYS A 212 9.90 4.12 -4.16
CA LYS A 212 10.84 4.10 -5.31
C LYS A 212 10.99 2.72 -5.96
N GLU A 213 10.91 1.65 -5.17
CA GLU A 213 11.07 0.28 -5.69
C GLU A 213 9.77 -0.38 -6.10
N PHE A 214 8.61 0.18 -5.72
CA PHE A 214 7.30 -0.39 -6.04
C PHE A 214 7.08 -0.62 -7.55
N PRO A 215 7.39 0.30 -8.47
CA PRO A 215 7.25 0.04 -9.91
C PRO A 215 8.09 -1.15 -10.39
N LYS A 216 9.30 -1.31 -9.87
CA LYS A 216 10.18 -2.46 -10.18
C LYS A 216 9.63 -3.77 -9.62
N TYR A 217 9.03 -3.71 -8.43
CA TYR A 217 8.34 -4.86 -7.85
C TYR A 217 7.18 -5.31 -8.74
N VAL A 218 6.33 -4.38 -9.20
CA VAL A 218 5.21 -4.67 -10.11
C VAL A 218 5.72 -5.26 -11.44
N GLU A 219 6.81 -4.73 -11.99
CA GLU A 219 7.44 -5.27 -13.19
C GLU A 219 7.89 -6.73 -12.99
N LYS A 220 8.57 -7.02 -11.89
CA LYS A 220 9.03 -8.36 -11.55
C LYS A 220 7.86 -9.35 -11.40
N ILE A 221 6.83 -9.01 -10.61
CA ILE A 221 5.65 -9.86 -10.41
C ILE A 221 4.92 -10.10 -11.74
N ASN A 222 4.83 -9.10 -12.59
CA ASN A 222 4.22 -9.25 -13.92
C ASN A 222 5.02 -10.23 -14.80
N ALA A 223 6.35 -10.17 -14.78
CA ALA A 223 7.18 -11.12 -15.51
C ALA A 223 6.96 -12.56 -15.01
N GLU A 224 6.93 -12.77 -13.70
CA GLU A 224 6.64 -14.07 -13.07
C GLU A 224 5.26 -14.62 -13.46
N LYS A 225 4.22 -13.76 -13.48
CA LYS A 225 2.86 -14.13 -13.92
C LYS A 225 2.83 -14.56 -15.39
N VAL A 226 3.60 -13.90 -16.26
CA VAL A 226 3.73 -14.27 -17.69
C VAL A 226 4.42 -15.63 -17.85
N GLU A 227 5.52 -15.85 -17.14
CA GLU A 227 6.25 -17.12 -17.18
C GLU A 227 5.40 -18.28 -16.68
N GLU A 228 4.67 -18.07 -15.58
CA GLU A 228 3.74 -19.07 -15.04
C GLU A 228 2.62 -19.41 -16.05
N TYR A 229 2.06 -18.39 -16.71
CA TYR A 229 1.06 -18.59 -17.75
C TYR A 229 1.59 -19.40 -18.92
N ILE A 230 2.80 -19.09 -19.42
CA ILE A 230 3.46 -19.82 -20.50
C ILE A 230 3.67 -21.28 -20.09
N ARG A 231 4.19 -21.54 -18.90
CA ARG A 231 4.43 -22.89 -18.38
C ARG A 231 3.13 -23.71 -18.27
N LYS A 232 2.03 -23.11 -17.81
CA LYS A 232 0.73 -23.78 -17.68
C LYS A 232 0.07 -24.12 -19.02
N ASN A 233 0.31 -23.28 -20.05
CA ASN A 233 -0.34 -23.43 -21.35
C ASN A 233 0.55 -24.09 -22.41
N ASN A 234 1.85 -24.30 -22.13
CA ASN A 234 2.79 -25.06 -22.96
C ASN A 234 3.49 -26.12 -22.09
N PRO A 235 2.79 -27.17 -21.62
CA PRO A 235 3.34 -28.16 -20.69
C PRO A 235 4.36 -29.14 -21.32
N THR A 236 4.77 -28.93 -22.58
CA THR A 236 5.73 -29.82 -23.30
C THR A 236 6.81 -29.01 -23.96
N GLN A 237 7.90 -28.79 -23.26
CA GLN A 237 9.29 -28.86 -23.72
C GLN A 237 10.19 -29.20 -22.55
#